data_583df4f3e797c18defc3bed496e0fae8
#
_entry.id   583df4f3e797c18defc3bed496e0fae8
#
_cell.length_a   1.000
_cell.length_b   1.000
_cell.length_c   1.000
_cell.angle_alpha   90.00
_cell.angle_beta   90.00
_cell.angle_gamma   90.00
#
_symmetry.space_group_name_H-M   'P 1'
#
loop_
_entity.id
_entity.type
_entity.pdbx_description
1 polymer ?
#
loop_
_entity_poly.entity_id
_entity_poly.type
_entity_poly.pdbx_seq_one_letter_code
_entity_poly.pdbx_strand_id
1 'polypeptide(L)'
;MISSFGAMDEDILIFGIPVYESLKQIDKDSLFVKKSVDRNKYYLAQTPQIAMSQSLETAIELSLKENFVPGDESEAIERAGGKVRFIQGSRKNIKITVEEDLNSILDDERLGNGFDSHRFKDGDGLMIGGLKIPYSKSFLAHSDGDIVLHAIIDSMFGALSLGDIGQHFPNTDEWENCSGNKMFTIAYKKTREKGYKLKQLDIIVILEEPKLLAYKDQIIESISQITNLDKHLIGFKAKTSEKMGFIGENEGAACMVLCRLRK
;
A
#
# COMPACT_ATOMS: atom_id res chain seq x y z
N MET A 1 12.68 17.19 21.61
CA MET A 1 14.04 16.74 21.21
C MET A 1 15.00 17.91 20.90
N ILE A 2 14.54 19.16 20.85
CA ILE A 2 15.38 20.37 20.63
C ILE A 2 15.79 21.05 21.96
N SER A 3 15.22 20.63 23.09
CA SER A 3 15.45 21.27 24.41
C SER A 3 16.74 20.90 25.14
N SER A 4 17.58 20.04 24.57
CA SER A 4 18.87 19.62 25.16
C SER A 4 20.10 20.32 24.55
N PHE A 5 19.91 21.35 23.74
CA PHE A 5 20.99 22.06 23.05
C PHE A 5 21.66 23.18 23.88
N GLY A 6 21.48 23.18 25.21
CA GLY A 6 21.91 24.29 26.08
C GLY A 6 23.39 24.35 26.46
N ALA A 7 24.19 23.32 26.23
CA ALA A 7 25.66 23.32 26.40
C ALA A 7 26.24 22.18 25.54
N MET A 8 26.61 22.49 24.30
CA MET A 8 27.34 21.56 23.45
C MET A 8 28.83 21.70 23.76
N ASP A 9 29.48 20.62 24.23
CA ASP A 9 30.94 20.49 24.31
C ASP A 9 31.53 20.08 22.93
N GLU A 10 30.67 19.88 21.95
CA GLU A 10 31.00 19.43 20.60
C GLU A 10 30.72 20.52 19.57
N ASP A 11 31.49 20.53 18.48
CA ASP A 11 31.37 21.52 17.40
C ASP A 11 30.21 21.20 16.46
N ILE A 12 29.87 19.91 16.31
CA ILE A 12 28.76 19.44 15.48
C ILE A 12 28.17 18.15 16.02
N LEU A 13 26.83 18.03 15.89
CA LEU A 13 26.07 16.81 16.11
C LEU A 13 25.59 16.27 14.77
N ILE A 14 25.83 14.99 14.51
CA ILE A 14 25.34 14.30 13.32
C ILE A 14 24.46 13.11 13.71
N PHE A 15 23.34 12.97 12.99
CA PHE A 15 22.50 11.77 13.10
C PHE A 15 23.02 10.68 12.17
N GLY A 16 22.81 9.42 12.53
CA GLY A 16 23.08 8.32 11.63
C GLY A 16 22.67 6.97 12.18
N ILE A 17 22.80 5.98 11.33
CA ILE A 17 22.40 4.60 11.61
C ILE A 17 23.56 3.63 11.36
N PRO A 18 23.62 2.50 12.10
CA PRO A 18 24.61 1.46 11.82
C PRO A 18 24.44 0.91 10.41
N VAL A 19 25.55 0.50 9.80
CA VAL A 19 25.52 -0.23 8.53
C VAL A 19 25.11 -1.68 8.80
N TYR A 20 24.00 -2.10 8.24
CA TYR A 20 23.50 -3.49 8.36
C TYR A 20 23.92 -4.38 7.20
N GLU A 21 24.19 -3.79 6.06
CA GLU A 21 24.63 -4.46 4.84
C GLU A 21 26.10 -4.86 4.93
N SER A 22 26.51 -5.86 4.17
CA SER A 22 27.92 -6.28 4.10
C SER A 22 28.72 -5.28 3.28
N LEU A 23 29.70 -4.63 3.89
CA LEU A 23 30.57 -3.67 3.19
C LEU A 23 31.74 -4.38 2.52
N LYS A 24 31.98 -4.01 1.25
CA LYS A 24 33.10 -4.48 0.45
C LYS A 24 33.92 -3.30 -0.07
N GLN A 25 35.21 -3.36 0.10
CA GLN A 25 36.11 -2.49 -0.65
C GLN A 25 36.35 -3.12 -2.02
N ILE A 26 36.05 -2.38 -3.07
CA ILE A 26 36.22 -2.83 -4.46
C ILE A 26 37.32 -2.03 -5.14
N ASP A 27 37.88 -2.60 -6.19
CA ASP A 27 38.63 -1.89 -7.20
C ASP A 27 37.63 -1.20 -8.15
N LYS A 28 37.77 0.12 -8.34
CA LYS A 28 36.77 0.90 -9.13
C LYS A 28 36.78 0.55 -10.63
N ASP A 29 37.93 0.17 -11.15
CA ASP A 29 38.10 -0.08 -12.59
C ASP A 29 37.69 -1.52 -12.96
N SER A 30 38.10 -2.47 -12.15
CA SER A 30 37.86 -3.91 -12.40
C SER A 30 36.60 -4.45 -11.73
N LEU A 31 36.01 -3.71 -10.79
CA LEU A 31 34.88 -4.12 -9.95
C LEU A 31 35.13 -5.37 -9.08
N PHE A 32 36.37 -5.84 -8.98
CA PHE A 32 36.72 -6.94 -8.09
C PHE A 32 36.73 -6.53 -6.63
N VAL A 33 36.24 -7.42 -5.76
CA VAL A 33 36.29 -7.22 -4.30
C VAL A 33 37.74 -7.37 -3.81
N LYS A 34 38.31 -6.29 -3.24
CA LYS A 34 39.63 -6.29 -2.59
C LYS A 34 39.58 -6.93 -1.21
N LYS A 35 38.59 -6.56 -0.40
CA LYS A 35 38.40 -7.11 0.96
C LYS A 35 36.98 -6.84 1.50
N SER A 36 36.61 -7.63 2.49
CA SER A 36 35.46 -7.33 3.36
C SER A 36 35.85 -6.32 4.44
N VAL A 37 34.95 -5.41 4.75
CA VAL A 37 35.14 -4.37 5.76
C VAL A 37 34.28 -4.70 6.99
N ASP A 38 34.83 -4.51 8.18
CA ASP A 38 34.06 -4.70 9.42
C ASP A 38 33.02 -3.57 9.56
N ARG A 39 31.78 -3.87 9.17
CA ARG A 39 30.66 -2.92 9.19
C ARG A 39 30.34 -2.34 10.56
N ASN A 40 30.71 -3.01 11.66
CA ASN A 40 30.42 -2.55 13.01
C ASN A 40 31.16 -1.24 13.39
N LYS A 41 32.11 -0.83 12.58
CA LYS A 41 32.88 0.42 12.72
C LYS A 41 32.36 1.55 11.86
N TYR A 42 31.26 1.33 11.09
CA TYR A 42 30.76 2.29 10.13
C TYR A 42 29.28 2.61 10.38
N TYR A 43 28.98 3.86 10.16
CA TYR A 43 27.62 4.39 10.26
C TYR A 43 27.31 5.21 9.01
N LEU A 44 26.06 5.19 8.61
CA LEU A 44 25.55 6.06 7.56
C LEU A 44 25.10 7.37 8.19
N ALA A 45 25.77 8.48 7.84
CA ALA A 45 25.39 9.79 8.30
C ALA A 45 24.04 10.21 7.69
N GLN A 46 23.24 10.87 8.49
CA GLN A 46 21.92 11.39 8.11
C GLN A 46 21.85 12.90 8.33
N THR A 47 20.91 13.54 7.70
CA THR A 47 20.53 14.93 7.99
C THR A 47 19.36 14.94 9.00
N PRO A 48 19.17 16.07 9.79
CA PRO A 48 19.99 17.26 9.79
C PRO A 48 21.35 17.07 10.46
N GLN A 49 22.32 17.89 10.10
CA GLN A 49 23.56 18.09 10.84
C GLN A 49 23.44 19.42 11.59
N ILE A 50 23.86 19.47 12.86
CA ILE A 50 23.66 20.65 13.72
C ILE A 50 25.00 21.08 14.25
N ALA A 51 25.52 22.19 13.73
CA ALA A 51 26.83 22.72 14.07
C ALA A 51 26.76 24.06 14.83
N MET A 52 27.77 24.34 15.61
CA MET A 52 27.99 25.69 16.12
C MET A 52 28.44 26.58 14.97
N SER A 53 27.84 27.79 14.82
CA SER A 53 28.10 28.69 13.70
C SER A 53 29.59 29.05 13.59
N GLN A 54 30.25 29.33 14.73
CA GLN A 54 31.66 29.70 14.73
C GLN A 54 32.56 28.56 14.26
N SER A 55 32.29 27.32 14.68
CA SER A 55 33.05 26.14 14.26
C SER A 55 32.87 25.87 12.77
N LEU A 56 31.63 26.03 12.25
CA LEU A 56 31.34 25.86 10.85
C LEU A 56 31.99 26.95 9.97
N GLU A 57 31.93 28.20 10.40
CA GLU A 57 32.62 29.34 9.70
C GLU A 57 34.11 29.06 9.58
N THR A 58 34.76 28.69 10.69
CA THR A 58 36.20 28.37 10.69
C THR A 58 36.53 27.21 9.76
N ALA A 59 35.69 26.15 9.76
CA ALA A 59 35.87 24.99 8.90
C ALA A 59 35.70 25.33 7.39
N ILE A 60 34.75 26.18 7.06
CA ILE A 60 34.53 26.64 5.69
C ILE A 60 35.73 27.52 5.22
N GLU A 61 36.20 28.46 6.05
CA GLU A 61 37.36 29.26 5.72
C GLU A 61 38.62 28.43 5.46
N LEU A 62 38.85 27.39 6.29
CA LEU A 62 39.95 26.46 6.10
C LEU A 62 39.81 25.68 4.78
N SER A 63 38.62 25.16 4.52
CA SER A 63 38.31 24.40 3.29
C SER A 63 38.57 25.26 2.04
N LEU A 64 38.19 26.55 2.06
CA LEU A 64 38.46 27.49 0.98
C LEU A 64 39.96 27.75 0.79
N LYS A 65 40.72 27.94 1.89
CA LYS A 65 42.17 28.14 1.84
C LYS A 65 42.90 26.93 1.28
N GLU A 66 42.45 25.73 1.59
CA GLU A 66 43.06 24.48 1.14
C GLU A 66 42.55 24.03 -0.23
N ASN A 67 41.60 24.71 -0.81
CA ASN A 67 40.90 24.32 -2.04
C ASN A 67 40.31 22.89 -1.93
N PHE A 68 39.75 22.58 -0.77
CA PHE A 68 39.15 21.31 -0.44
C PHE A 68 37.60 21.42 -0.46
N VAL A 69 36.93 20.47 -1.11
CA VAL A 69 35.47 20.38 -1.14
C VAL A 69 35.04 19.24 -0.21
N PRO A 70 34.51 19.54 0.99
CA PRO A 70 34.02 18.49 1.91
C PRO A 70 32.76 17.80 1.35
N GLY A 71 32.58 16.55 1.68
CA GLY A 71 31.38 15.78 1.32
C GLY A 71 30.15 16.18 2.16
N ASP A 72 30.38 16.68 3.38
CA ASP A 72 29.33 17.23 4.25
C ASP A 72 29.95 18.20 5.29
N GLU A 73 29.10 18.82 6.12
CA GLU A 73 29.54 19.77 7.16
C GLU A 73 30.38 19.12 8.22
N SER A 74 30.13 17.85 8.54
CA SER A 74 30.92 17.13 9.54
C SER A 74 32.35 16.90 9.07
N GLU A 75 32.58 16.56 7.82
CA GLU A 75 33.92 16.39 7.25
C GLU A 75 34.72 17.71 7.26
N ALA A 76 34.05 18.83 6.99
CA ALA A 76 34.70 20.15 7.08
C ALA A 76 35.17 20.45 8.50
N ILE A 77 34.33 20.19 9.50
CA ILE A 77 34.63 20.44 10.91
C ILE A 77 35.69 19.47 11.43
N GLU A 78 35.62 18.17 11.08
CA GLU A 78 36.67 17.18 11.42
C GLU A 78 38.04 17.61 10.89
N ARG A 79 38.08 18.08 9.65
CA ARG A 79 39.32 18.56 9.01
C ARG A 79 39.88 19.81 9.71
N ALA A 80 39.02 20.67 10.23
CA ALA A 80 39.42 21.82 11.04
C ALA A 80 39.82 21.46 12.48
N GLY A 81 39.79 20.16 12.84
CA GLY A 81 40.13 19.68 14.18
C GLY A 81 39.00 19.78 15.20
N GLY A 82 37.77 20.06 14.73
CA GLY A 82 36.61 20.14 15.58
C GLY A 82 36.07 18.78 16.01
N LYS A 83 35.26 18.78 17.07
CA LYS A 83 34.68 17.58 17.69
C LYS A 83 33.32 17.25 17.09
N VAL A 84 33.22 16.10 16.47
CA VAL A 84 31.97 15.56 15.90
C VAL A 84 31.38 14.53 16.84
N ARG A 85 30.12 14.73 17.25
CA ARG A 85 29.38 13.76 18.03
C ARG A 85 28.30 13.10 17.21
N PHE A 86 28.25 11.77 17.34
CA PHE A 86 27.26 10.94 16.67
C PHE A 86 26.04 10.72 17.56
N ILE A 87 24.83 10.88 16.99
CA ILE A 87 23.55 10.61 17.63
C ILE A 87 22.84 9.51 16.84
N GLN A 88 22.25 8.55 17.55
CA GLN A 88 21.46 7.48 16.96
C GLN A 88 20.27 8.05 16.19
N GLY A 89 20.25 7.84 14.89
CA GLY A 89 19.19 8.22 13.99
C GLY A 89 18.13 7.15 13.82
N SER A 90 17.31 7.30 12.79
CA SER A 90 16.23 6.37 12.44
C SER A 90 16.30 5.97 10.99
N ARG A 91 16.01 4.68 10.67
CA ARG A 91 15.86 4.20 9.28
C ARG A 91 14.70 4.88 8.53
N LYS A 92 13.75 5.46 9.26
CA LYS A 92 12.65 6.24 8.65
C LYS A 92 13.09 7.62 8.17
N ASN A 93 14.26 8.10 8.63
CA ASN A 93 14.83 9.36 8.17
C ASN A 93 15.63 9.12 6.89
N ILE A 94 14.93 9.15 5.76
CA ILE A 94 15.49 8.91 4.43
C ILE A 94 15.80 10.26 3.78
N LYS A 95 17.03 10.44 3.30
CA LYS A 95 17.41 11.58 2.47
C LYS A 95 17.06 11.26 1.01
N ILE A 96 16.18 12.04 0.42
CA ILE A 96 15.85 11.92 -1.01
C ILE A 96 16.94 12.60 -1.81
N THR A 97 17.74 11.83 -2.54
CA THR A 97 18.86 12.32 -3.35
C THR A 97 18.74 11.97 -4.81
N VAL A 98 18.04 10.89 -5.13
CA VAL A 98 17.79 10.43 -6.50
C VAL A 98 16.31 10.13 -6.69
N GLU A 99 15.85 9.99 -7.93
CA GLU A 99 14.45 9.75 -8.26
C GLU A 99 13.95 8.41 -7.71
N GLU A 100 14.83 7.40 -7.61
CA GLU A 100 14.52 6.11 -6.99
C GLU A 100 14.15 6.23 -5.51
N ASP A 101 14.79 7.15 -4.76
CA ASP A 101 14.45 7.41 -3.36
C ASP A 101 13.03 7.98 -3.25
N LEU A 102 12.67 8.93 -4.15
CA LEU A 102 11.34 9.50 -4.22
C LEU A 102 10.29 8.43 -4.55
N ASN A 103 10.55 7.60 -5.54
CA ASN A 103 9.67 6.51 -5.95
C ASN A 103 9.49 5.45 -4.85
N SER A 104 10.50 5.26 -3.99
CA SER A 104 10.41 4.34 -2.84
C SER A 104 9.52 4.86 -1.71
N ILE A 105 9.34 6.19 -1.63
CA ILE A 105 8.52 6.87 -0.61
C ILE A 105 7.12 7.17 -1.13
N LEU A 106 6.97 7.46 -2.41
CA LEU A 106 5.70 7.62 -3.09
C LEU A 106 5.09 6.23 -3.29
N ASP A 107 4.43 5.73 -2.24
CA ASP A 107 3.50 4.62 -2.40
C ASP A 107 2.41 5.07 -3.39
N ASP A 108 2.47 4.59 -4.64
CA ASP A 108 1.41 4.84 -5.62
C ASP A 108 0.21 3.97 -5.22
N GLU A 109 -0.51 4.47 -4.21
CA GLU A 109 -1.75 3.88 -3.73
C GLU A 109 -2.94 4.48 -4.47
N ARG A 110 -3.87 3.61 -4.83
CA ARG A 110 -5.14 3.98 -5.47
C ARG A 110 -6.29 3.44 -4.62
N LEU A 111 -7.27 4.28 -4.41
CA LEU A 111 -8.52 3.90 -3.77
C LEU A 111 -9.62 3.87 -4.81
N GLY A 112 -10.43 2.85 -4.79
CA GLY A 112 -11.59 2.73 -5.67
C GLY A 112 -12.82 2.32 -4.90
N ASN A 113 -13.96 2.87 -5.31
CA ASN A 113 -15.27 2.54 -4.80
C ASN A 113 -16.05 1.80 -5.87
N GLY A 114 -16.67 0.67 -5.51
CA GLY A 114 -17.56 -0.09 -6.38
C GLY A 114 -18.91 -0.28 -5.72
N PHE A 115 -19.94 -0.32 -6.53
CA PHE A 115 -21.33 -0.54 -6.11
C PHE A 115 -22.01 -1.48 -7.09
N ASP A 116 -22.73 -2.47 -6.57
CA ASP A 116 -23.60 -3.33 -7.38
C ASP A 116 -24.91 -3.60 -6.64
N SER A 117 -25.99 -3.80 -7.40
CA SER A 117 -27.29 -4.16 -6.85
C SER A 117 -28.07 -5.02 -7.81
N HIS A 118 -28.70 -6.06 -7.28
CA HIS A 118 -29.54 -6.97 -8.06
C HIS A 118 -30.89 -7.19 -7.41
N ARG A 119 -31.91 -7.32 -8.26
CA ARG A 119 -33.23 -7.79 -7.84
C ARG A 119 -33.20 -9.27 -7.55
N PHE A 120 -34.12 -9.71 -6.72
CA PHE A 120 -34.37 -11.12 -6.49
C PHE A 120 -35.34 -11.70 -7.51
N LYS A 121 -35.18 -12.99 -7.77
CA LYS A 121 -36.15 -13.87 -8.46
C LYS A 121 -36.28 -15.16 -7.63
N ASP A 122 -37.30 -15.95 -7.90
CA ASP A 122 -37.37 -17.30 -7.29
C ASP A 122 -36.12 -18.12 -7.65
N GLY A 123 -35.61 -18.87 -6.66
CA GLY A 123 -34.37 -19.61 -6.84
C GLY A 123 -33.99 -20.45 -5.64
N ASP A 124 -32.71 -20.85 -5.54
CA ASP A 124 -32.21 -21.76 -4.55
C ASP A 124 -30.97 -21.26 -3.81
N GLY A 125 -30.70 -19.95 -3.89
CA GLY A 125 -29.60 -19.33 -3.16
C GLY A 125 -29.04 -18.09 -3.82
N LEU A 126 -28.29 -17.31 -3.02
CA LEU A 126 -27.62 -16.08 -3.43
C LEU A 126 -26.10 -16.31 -3.54
N MET A 127 -25.50 -15.85 -4.63
CA MET A 127 -24.05 -15.81 -4.76
C MET A 127 -23.49 -14.56 -4.08
N ILE A 128 -22.65 -14.75 -3.06
CA ILE A 128 -22.08 -13.65 -2.27
C ILE A 128 -20.59 -13.94 -2.00
N GLY A 129 -19.72 -13.25 -2.71
CA GLY A 129 -18.28 -13.40 -2.57
C GLY A 129 -17.75 -14.80 -2.94
N GLY A 130 -18.33 -15.40 -4.00
CA GLY A 130 -17.98 -16.74 -4.45
C GLY A 130 -18.64 -17.89 -3.67
N LEU A 131 -19.43 -17.57 -2.65
CA LEU A 131 -20.15 -18.57 -1.83
C LEU A 131 -21.65 -18.54 -2.14
N LYS A 132 -22.23 -19.73 -2.36
CA LYS A 132 -23.69 -19.86 -2.50
C LYS A 132 -24.34 -19.95 -1.12
N ILE A 133 -25.11 -18.92 -0.76
CA ILE A 133 -25.86 -18.85 0.49
C ILE A 133 -27.26 -19.44 0.27
N PRO A 134 -27.67 -20.48 1.01
CA PRO A 134 -29.01 -21.06 0.87
C PRO A 134 -30.11 -20.03 1.15
N TYR A 135 -31.01 -19.87 0.19
CA TYR A 135 -32.17 -18.97 0.28
C TYR A 135 -33.21 -19.37 -0.75
N SER A 136 -34.49 -19.03 -0.54
CA SER A 136 -35.58 -19.32 -1.48
C SER A 136 -35.60 -18.43 -2.73
N LYS A 137 -34.66 -17.48 -2.84
CA LYS A 137 -34.50 -16.58 -3.98
C LYS A 137 -33.08 -16.64 -4.54
N SER A 138 -32.89 -16.23 -5.77
CA SER A 138 -31.61 -15.99 -6.44
C SER A 138 -31.56 -14.56 -6.98
N PHE A 139 -30.39 -14.09 -7.33
CA PHE A 139 -30.27 -12.79 -8.01
C PHE A 139 -30.74 -12.88 -9.47
N LEU A 140 -31.50 -11.87 -9.91
CA LEU A 140 -31.82 -11.67 -11.32
C LEU A 140 -30.63 -10.96 -11.97
N ALA A 141 -29.79 -11.69 -12.64
CA ALA A 141 -28.61 -11.20 -13.31
C ALA A 141 -28.36 -11.94 -14.63
N HIS A 142 -27.55 -11.35 -15.51
CA HIS A 142 -27.07 -11.99 -16.74
C HIS A 142 -25.92 -13.00 -16.45
N SER A 143 -25.10 -12.70 -15.45
CA SER A 143 -24.05 -13.56 -14.89
C SER A 143 -24.58 -14.43 -13.74
N ASP A 144 -23.71 -14.94 -12.87
CA ASP A 144 -24.10 -15.64 -11.63
C ASP A 144 -24.70 -14.71 -10.55
N GLY A 145 -24.63 -13.38 -10.78
CA GLY A 145 -25.20 -12.38 -9.90
C GLY A 145 -24.42 -12.16 -8.58
N ASP A 146 -23.14 -12.51 -8.51
CA ASP A 146 -22.35 -12.28 -7.30
C ASP A 146 -22.08 -10.78 -7.09
N ILE A 147 -23.01 -10.11 -6.38
CA ILE A 147 -22.95 -8.66 -6.13
C ILE A 147 -21.65 -8.22 -5.42
N VAL A 148 -21.00 -9.11 -4.67
CA VAL A 148 -19.75 -8.77 -3.96
C VAL A 148 -18.58 -8.80 -4.93
N LEU A 149 -18.43 -9.85 -5.74
CA LEU A 149 -17.34 -9.93 -6.72
C LEU A 149 -17.48 -8.87 -7.80
N HIS A 150 -18.71 -8.55 -8.22
CA HIS A 150 -18.96 -7.46 -9.19
C HIS A 150 -18.55 -6.10 -8.61
N ALA A 151 -18.95 -5.79 -7.38
CA ALA A 151 -18.57 -4.54 -6.73
C ALA A 151 -17.05 -4.47 -6.46
N ILE A 152 -16.37 -5.59 -6.19
CA ILE A 152 -14.89 -5.64 -6.08
C ILE A 152 -14.26 -5.30 -7.43
N ILE A 153 -14.73 -5.89 -8.53
CA ILE A 153 -14.24 -5.61 -9.88
C ILE A 153 -14.41 -4.13 -10.21
N ASP A 154 -15.59 -3.60 -9.96
CA ASP A 154 -15.94 -2.20 -10.25
C ASP A 154 -15.04 -1.24 -9.44
N SER A 155 -14.79 -1.56 -8.16
CA SER A 155 -13.88 -0.78 -7.32
C SER A 155 -12.45 -0.77 -7.87
N MET A 156 -11.94 -1.89 -8.37
CA MET A 156 -10.59 -1.97 -8.96
C MET A 156 -10.49 -1.17 -10.25
N PHE A 157 -11.51 -1.25 -11.12
CA PHE A 157 -11.54 -0.49 -12.36
C PHE A 157 -11.66 1.01 -12.09
N GLY A 158 -12.52 1.42 -11.14
CA GLY A 158 -12.63 2.80 -10.71
C GLY A 158 -11.32 3.37 -10.16
N ALA A 159 -10.60 2.61 -9.31
CA ALA A 159 -9.30 3.00 -8.77
C ALA A 159 -8.25 3.29 -9.86
N LEU A 160 -8.35 2.63 -11.00
CA LEU A 160 -7.41 2.74 -12.13
C LEU A 160 -7.96 3.57 -13.31
N SER A 161 -9.13 4.19 -13.16
CA SER A 161 -9.82 4.94 -14.22
C SER A 161 -10.01 4.10 -15.49
N LEU A 162 -10.38 2.83 -15.34
CA LEU A 162 -10.60 1.88 -16.44
C LEU A 162 -12.08 1.76 -16.84
N GLY A 163 -12.95 2.62 -16.33
CA GLY A 163 -14.40 2.54 -16.53
C GLY A 163 -15.06 1.61 -15.51
N ASP A 164 -16.14 0.97 -15.91
CA ASP A 164 -16.99 0.12 -15.07
C ASP A 164 -17.03 -1.34 -15.55
N ILE A 165 -17.62 -2.21 -14.74
CA ILE A 165 -17.77 -3.64 -15.04
C ILE A 165 -18.54 -3.89 -16.34
N GLY A 166 -19.57 -3.08 -16.66
CA GLY A 166 -20.41 -3.23 -17.85
C GLY A 166 -19.65 -2.97 -19.14
N GLN A 167 -18.64 -2.08 -19.13
CA GLN A 167 -17.79 -1.83 -20.30
C GLN A 167 -16.86 -3.00 -20.63
N HIS A 168 -16.47 -3.78 -19.62
CA HIS A 168 -15.57 -4.92 -19.78
C HIS A 168 -16.28 -6.26 -19.95
N PHE A 169 -17.50 -6.36 -19.44
CA PHE A 169 -18.33 -7.57 -19.46
C PHE A 169 -19.75 -7.20 -19.87
N PRO A 170 -19.94 -6.80 -21.14
CA PRO A 170 -21.25 -6.38 -21.63
C PRO A 170 -22.26 -7.52 -21.62
N ASN A 171 -23.54 -7.16 -21.66
CA ASN A 171 -24.67 -8.10 -21.66
C ASN A 171 -24.79 -8.82 -23.02
N THR A 172 -23.83 -9.72 -23.31
CA THR A 172 -23.75 -10.54 -24.53
C THR A 172 -23.69 -12.01 -24.15
N ASP A 173 -24.00 -12.91 -25.08
CA ASP A 173 -24.00 -14.37 -24.88
C ASP A 173 -22.66 -14.90 -24.34
N GLU A 174 -21.54 -14.22 -24.63
CA GLU A 174 -20.21 -14.57 -24.11
C GLU A 174 -20.15 -14.56 -22.58
N TRP A 175 -20.92 -13.66 -21.95
CA TRP A 175 -20.90 -13.46 -20.50
C TRP A 175 -22.15 -14.01 -19.81
N GLU A 176 -23.04 -14.64 -20.56
CA GLU A 176 -24.22 -15.27 -19.99
C GLU A 176 -23.83 -16.38 -19.01
N ASN A 177 -24.39 -16.36 -17.80
CA ASN A 177 -24.09 -17.27 -16.70
C ASN A 177 -22.57 -17.34 -16.31
N CYS A 178 -21.79 -16.34 -16.71
CA CYS A 178 -20.39 -16.26 -16.33
C CYS A 178 -20.24 -16.12 -14.80
N SER A 179 -19.36 -16.91 -14.18
CA SER A 179 -19.13 -16.81 -12.75
C SER A 179 -18.34 -15.52 -12.38
N GLY A 180 -18.73 -14.89 -11.27
CA GLY A 180 -18.02 -13.72 -10.74
C GLY A 180 -16.53 -14.01 -10.50
N ASN A 181 -16.16 -15.21 -10.14
CA ASN A 181 -14.75 -15.62 -9.99
C ASN A 181 -13.97 -15.57 -11.33
N LYS A 182 -14.56 -16.02 -12.44
CA LYS A 182 -13.95 -15.88 -13.78
C LYS A 182 -13.83 -14.42 -14.17
N MET A 183 -14.86 -13.61 -13.94
CA MET A 183 -14.83 -12.17 -14.20
C MET A 183 -13.77 -11.47 -13.35
N PHE A 184 -13.68 -11.80 -12.05
CA PHE A 184 -12.62 -11.28 -11.16
C PHE A 184 -11.22 -11.63 -11.67
N THR A 185 -10.99 -12.85 -12.09
CA THR A 185 -9.68 -13.29 -12.59
C THR A 185 -9.24 -12.44 -13.78
N ILE A 186 -10.14 -12.17 -14.71
CA ILE A 186 -9.87 -11.32 -15.89
C ILE A 186 -9.62 -9.87 -15.47
N ALA A 187 -10.46 -9.32 -14.60
CA ALA A 187 -10.33 -7.95 -14.11
C ALA A 187 -9.03 -7.75 -13.32
N TYR A 188 -8.69 -8.72 -12.46
CA TYR A 188 -7.46 -8.66 -11.69
C TYR A 188 -6.21 -8.78 -12.58
N LYS A 189 -6.25 -9.57 -13.64
CA LYS A 189 -5.17 -9.60 -14.64
C LYS A 189 -4.94 -8.21 -15.24
N LYS A 190 -5.99 -7.51 -15.67
CA LYS A 190 -5.90 -6.13 -16.18
C LYS A 190 -5.32 -5.16 -15.14
N THR A 191 -5.71 -5.30 -13.88
CA THR A 191 -5.15 -4.54 -12.75
C THR A 191 -3.65 -4.79 -12.60
N ARG A 192 -3.21 -6.05 -12.70
CA ARG A 192 -1.82 -6.46 -12.62
C ARG A 192 -0.98 -5.95 -13.80
N GLU A 193 -1.55 -5.90 -15.01
CA GLU A 193 -0.91 -5.35 -16.20
C GLU A 193 -0.62 -3.85 -16.07
N LYS A 194 -1.42 -3.12 -15.27
CA LYS A 194 -1.16 -1.73 -14.89
C LYS A 194 -0.11 -1.58 -13.76
N GLY A 195 0.44 -2.69 -13.25
CA GLY A 195 1.44 -2.71 -12.19
C GLY A 195 0.88 -2.74 -10.77
N TYR A 196 -0.44 -2.78 -10.59
CA TYR A 196 -1.06 -2.70 -9.27
C TYR A 196 -1.45 -4.06 -8.70
N LYS A 197 -1.46 -4.14 -7.36
CA LYS A 197 -1.92 -5.29 -6.57
C LYS A 197 -3.02 -4.84 -5.62
N LEU A 198 -4.04 -5.69 -5.48
CA LEU A 198 -5.05 -5.51 -4.44
C LEU A 198 -4.40 -5.72 -3.07
N LYS A 199 -4.66 -4.79 -2.14
CA LYS A 199 -4.05 -4.77 -0.80
C LYS A 199 -5.04 -4.84 0.33
N GLN A 200 -6.27 -4.38 0.12
CA GLN A 200 -7.31 -4.36 1.14
C GLN A 200 -8.67 -4.22 0.50
N LEU A 201 -9.67 -4.79 1.15
CA LEU A 201 -11.08 -4.63 0.83
C LEU A 201 -11.85 -4.22 2.09
N ASP A 202 -12.81 -3.31 1.94
CA ASP A 202 -13.86 -3.03 2.90
C ASP A 202 -15.22 -3.16 2.21
N ILE A 203 -16.00 -4.14 2.63
CA ILE A 203 -17.20 -4.62 1.96
C ILE A 203 -18.41 -4.38 2.85
N ILE A 204 -19.47 -3.79 2.29
CA ILE A 204 -20.77 -3.66 2.94
C ILE A 204 -21.82 -4.31 2.04
N VAL A 205 -22.46 -5.36 2.53
CA VAL A 205 -23.62 -5.98 1.87
C VAL A 205 -24.88 -5.53 2.59
N ILE A 206 -25.87 -5.05 1.84
CA ILE A 206 -27.13 -4.53 2.35
C ILE A 206 -28.26 -5.41 1.85
N LEU A 207 -28.91 -6.15 2.77
CA LEU A 207 -30.06 -7.01 2.47
C LEU A 207 -30.85 -7.29 3.75
N GLU A 208 -32.13 -7.56 3.63
CA GLU A 208 -32.98 -7.95 4.78
C GLU A 208 -32.80 -9.43 5.12
N GLU A 209 -32.85 -10.29 4.12
CA GLU A 209 -32.75 -11.74 4.22
C GLU A 209 -31.90 -12.30 3.06
N PRO A 210 -31.17 -13.43 3.29
CA PRO A 210 -30.96 -14.15 4.56
C PRO A 210 -29.97 -13.41 5.49
N LYS A 211 -30.00 -13.72 6.78
CA LYS A 211 -29.04 -13.12 7.73
C LYS A 211 -27.63 -13.69 7.50
N LEU A 212 -26.70 -12.84 7.01
CA LEU A 212 -25.35 -13.26 6.63
C LEU A 212 -24.39 -13.50 7.80
N LEU A 213 -24.78 -13.15 9.03
CA LEU A 213 -23.89 -13.30 10.19
C LEU A 213 -23.39 -14.74 10.36
N ALA A 214 -24.24 -15.74 10.13
CA ALA A 214 -23.88 -17.14 10.23
C ALA A 214 -22.89 -17.61 9.13
N TYR A 215 -22.79 -16.88 8.03
CA TYR A 215 -21.95 -17.21 6.87
C TYR A 215 -20.71 -16.31 6.75
N LYS A 216 -20.57 -15.31 7.64
CA LYS A 216 -19.55 -14.27 7.54
C LYS A 216 -18.15 -14.84 7.34
N ASP A 217 -17.74 -15.77 8.19
CA ASP A 217 -16.38 -16.32 8.13
C ASP A 217 -16.14 -17.14 6.85
N GLN A 218 -17.17 -17.85 6.36
CA GLN A 218 -17.10 -18.60 5.11
C GLN A 218 -17.03 -17.67 3.90
N ILE A 219 -17.76 -16.54 3.92
CA ILE A 219 -17.70 -15.52 2.87
C ILE A 219 -16.30 -14.90 2.83
N ILE A 220 -15.75 -14.49 3.98
CA ILE A 220 -14.39 -13.92 4.07
C ILE A 220 -13.36 -14.96 3.59
N GLU A 221 -13.50 -16.23 3.96
CA GLU A 221 -12.65 -17.32 3.47
C GLU A 221 -12.68 -17.42 1.95
N SER A 222 -13.88 -17.46 1.35
CA SER A 222 -14.08 -17.55 -0.09
C SER A 222 -13.44 -16.36 -0.81
N ILE A 223 -13.69 -15.11 -0.35
CA ILE A 223 -13.09 -13.91 -0.90
C ILE A 223 -11.56 -13.95 -0.77
N SER A 224 -11.04 -14.39 0.37
CA SER A 224 -9.59 -14.54 0.60
C SER A 224 -8.96 -15.49 -0.42
N GLN A 225 -9.58 -16.63 -0.70
CA GLN A 225 -9.11 -17.59 -1.69
C GLN A 225 -9.13 -17.02 -3.12
N ILE A 226 -10.22 -16.33 -3.48
CA ILE A 226 -10.39 -15.73 -4.82
C ILE A 226 -9.39 -14.60 -5.05
N THR A 227 -9.23 -13.72 -4.07
CA THR A 227 -8.41 -12.51 -4.20
C THR A 227 -6.94 -12.70 -3.83
N ASN A 228 -6.62 -13.80 -3.17
CA ASN A 228 -5.32 -14.08 -2.55
C ASN A 228 -4.92 -13.00 -1.52
N LEU A 229 -5.90 -12.43 -0.82
CA LEU A 229 -5.69 -11.53 0.32
C LEU A 229 -5.78 -12.30 1.63
N ASP A 230 -4.95 -11.93 2.59
CA ASP A 230 -5.12 -12.40 3.96
C ASP A 230 -6.47 -11.93 4.54
N LYS A 231 -7.17 -12.80 5.28
CA LYS A 231 -8.50 -12.53 5.85
C LYS A 231 -8.56 -11.22 6.66
N HIS A 232 -7.49 -10.88 7.39
CA HIS A 232 -7.43 -9.65 8.18
C HIS A 232 -7.40 -8.36 7.34
N LEU A 233 -7.19 -8.47 6.03
CA LEU A 233 -7.26 -7.37 5.06
C LEU A 233 -8.64 -7.25 4.38
N ILE A 234 -9.59 -8.09 4.77
CA ILE A 234 -10.95 -8.12 4.23
C ILE A 234 -11.93 -7.72 5.32
N GLY A 235 -12.36 -6.46 5.30
CA GLY A 235 -13.49 -5.99 6.11
C GLY A 235 -14.80 -6.46 5.47
N PHE A 236 -15.68 -7.10 6.25
CA PHE A 236 -17.01 -7.53 5.78
C PHE A 236 -18.09 -7.15 6.78
N LYS A 237 -19.06 -6.39 6.32
CA LYS A 237 -20.21 -5.92 7.11
C LYS A 237 -21.50 -6.27 6.36
N ALA A 238 -22.44 -6.88 7.05
CA ALA A 238 -23.80 -7.06 6.56
C ALA A 238 -24.74 -6.12 7.31
N LYS A 239 -25.59 -5.42 6.60
CA LYS A 239 -26.56 -4.44 7.11
C LYS A 239 -27.93 -4.70 6.56
N THR A 240 -28.96 -4.32 7.31
CA THR A 240 -30.33 -4.17 6.81
C THR A 240 -30.55 -2.73 6.34
N SER A 241 -31.60 -2.48 5.61
CA SER A 241 -32.10 -1.14 5.30
C SER A 241 -33.24 -0.69 6.22
N GLU A 242 -33.41 -1.37 7.37
CA GLU A 242 -34.47 -1.09 8.35
C GLU A 242 -35.87 -1.05 7.73
N LYS A 243 -36.14 -1.98 6.80
CA LYS A 243 -37.37 -2.09 6.02
C LYS A 243 -37.70 -0.89 5.12
N MET A 244 -36.67 -0.08 4.77
CA MET A 244 -36.83 1.04 3.87
C MET A 244 -36.44 0.67 2.44
N GLY A 245 -37.26 1.12 1.47
CA GLY A 245 -37.03 0.97 0.04
C GLY A 245 -37.04 -0.48 -0.44
N PHE A 246 -36.56 -0.70 -1.66
CA PHE A 246 -36.60 -2.01 -2.34
C PHE A 246 -35.82 -3.12 -1.57
N ILE A 247 -34.77 -2.75 -0.85
CA ILE A 247 -34.06 -3.69 0.00
C ILE A 247 -34.93 -4.07 1.21
N GLY A 248 -35.53 -3.06 1.84
CA GLY A 248 -36.41 -3.25 3.00
C GLY A 248 -37.64 -4.07 2.71
N GLU A 249 -38.14 -3.99 1.47
CA GLU A 249 -39.25 -4.81 0.94
C GLU A 249 -38.79 -6.21 0.48
N ASN A 250 -37.49 -6.52 0.66
CA ASN A 250 -36.88 -7.79 0.27
C ASN A 250 -37.05 -8.11 -1.24
N GLU A 251 -36.98 -7.07 -2.09
CA GLU A 251 -37.02 -7.16 -3.55
C GLU A 251 -35.61 -7.35 -4.16
N GLY A 252 -34.55 -7.08 -3.42
CA GLY A 252 -33.17 -7.17 -3.90
C GLY A 252 -32.16 -6.91 -2.78
N ALA A 253 -30.90 -6.86 -3.17
CA ALA A 253 -29.78 -6.53 -2.30
C ALA A 253 -28.81 -5.58 -3.02
N ALA A 254 -27.94 -4.93 -2.24
CA ALA A 254 -26.87 -4.09 -2.75
C ALA A 254 -25.55 -4.39 -2.04
N CYS A 255 -24.46 -4.10 -2.71
CA CYS A 255 -23.11 -4.21 -2.17
C CYS A 255 -22.32 -2.94 -2.48
N MET A 256 -21.56 -2.46 -1.50
CA MET A 256 -20.57 -1.40 -1.66
C MET A 256 -19.20 -1.96 -1.26
N VAL A 257 -18.20 -1.65 -2.05
CA VAL A 257 -16.80 -2.03 -1.79
C VAL A 257 -15.89 -0.84 -1.91
N LEU A 258 -15.01 -0.68 -0.94
CA LEU A 258 -13.82 0.15 -1.06
C LEU A 258 -12.61 -0.77 -1.21
N CYS A 259 -11.83 -0.60 -2.29
CA CYS A 259 -10.57 -1.30 -2.44
C CYS A 259 -9.38 -0.36 -2.32
N ARG A 260 -8.26 -0.91 -1.86
CA ARG A 260 -6.94 -0.29 -1.91
C ARG A 260 -6.04 -1.09 -2.83
N LEU A 261 -5.53 -0.43 -3.85
CA LEU A 261 -4.52 -0.94 -4.76
C LEU A 261 -3.17 -0.27 -4.46
N ARG A 262 -2.09 -0.99 -4.71
CA ARG A 262 -0.73 -0.46 -4.58
C ARG A 262 0.15 -1.04 -5.70
N LYS A 263 1.04 -0.22 -6.23
CA LYS A 263 2.09 -0.65 -7.17
C LYS A 263 3.08 -1.62 -6.56
#